data_17f67e5b1d619da659398fa5f8af91b0
#
_entry.id   17f67e5b1d619da659398fa5f8af91b0
#
_cell.length_a   1.000
_cell.length_b   1.000
_cell.length_c   1.000
_cell.angle_alpha   90.00
_cell.angle_beta   90.00
_cell.angle_gamma   90.00
#
_symmetry.space_group_name_H-M   'P 1'
#
loop_
_entity.id
_entity.type
_entity.pdbx_description
1 polymer ?
#
loop_
_entity_poly.entity_id
_entity_poly.type
_entity_poly.pdbx_seq_one_letter_code
_entity_poly.pdbx_strand_id
1 'polypeptide(L)'
;MTSFCPLKAYIYDDGLVRFATEKYSNDPSQLSKKYIHLTNFSVNKKNSKFVKNSDKQKGAGGDDEDDSGANSSKWDFKQLRKAFDKQGHNFSYVFAQFKDLIIKALISVEPHIVSNLQKNPTNRVNCFEIYGFDIMIDSNMKPWILEVNVLPSLSSSSPFDKRIKTMLVCDTLTLVGIRGYDKTKFHAQSTELLGLAPFGQSMSYTDLRQKQKFDGTEKLSKDEMELLMDLDEEYMRKGHFTRIYPIS
;
A
#
# COMPACT_ATOMS: atom_id res chain seq x y z
N MET A 1 0.23 -5.35 -3.34
CA MET A 1 -0.33 -6.56 -4.01
C MET A 1 0.70 -7.66 -3.97
N THR A 2 0.41 -8.75 -3.32
CA THR A 2 1.29 -9.94 -3.29
C THR A 2 0.79 -11.07 -4.20
N SER A 3 -0.46 -11.01 -4.63
CA SER A 3 -1.03 -11.91 -5.63
C SER A 3 -2.22 -11.26 -6.34
N PHE A 4 -2.45 -11.63 -7.60
CA PHE A 4 -3.63 -11.25 -8.37
C PHE A 4 -4.61 -12.41 -8.56
N CYS A 5 -4.16 -13.65 -8.37
CA CYS A 5 -5.00 -14.83 -8.52
C CYS A 5 -4.57 -15.92 -7.53
N PRO A 6 -5.29 -16.03 -6.42
CA PRO A 6 -6.34 -15.14 -5.92
C PRO A 6 -5.79 -13.78 -5.48
N LEU A 7 -6.65 -12.75 -5.54
CA LEU A 7 -6.29 -11.39 -5.20
C LEU A 7 -5.88 -11.28 -3.73
N LYS A 8 -4.64 -10.78 -3.47
CA LYS A 8 -4.15 -10.43 -2.14
C LYS A 8 -3.61 -9.00 -2.14
N ALA A 9 -4.18 -8.15 -1.30
CA ALA A 9 -3.83 -6.75 -1.22
C ALA A 9 -3.56 -6.30 0.21
N TYR A 10 -2.53 -5.49 0.35
CA TYR A 10 -2.11 -4.87 1.61
C TYR A 10 -2.00 -3.37 1.42
N ILE A 11 -2.33 -2.61 2.46
CA ILE A 11 -2.05 -1.17 2.54
C ILE A 11 -0.93 -0.95 3.55
N TYR A 12 -0.01 -0.04 3.23
CA TYR A 12 1.00 0.40 4.17
C TYR A 12 0.41 1.38 5.19
N ASP A 13 0.76 1.25 6.45
CA ASP A 13 0.14 2.01 7.54
C ASP A 13 0.63 3.47 7.63
N ASP A 14 1.60 3.84 6.78
CA ASP A 14 2.11 5.21 6.67
C ASP A 14 2.08 5.69 5.21
N GLY A 15 2.25 6.99 5.02
CA GLY A 15 2.24 7.62 3.72
C GLY A 15 2.70 9.07 3.75
N LEU A 16 2.76 9.67 2.56
CA LEU A 16 3.16 11.05 2.40
C LEU A 16 1.95 11.93 2.13
N VAL A 17 1.71 12.89 3.02
CA VAL A 17 0.71 13.95 2.83
C VAL A 17 1.39 15.17 2.25
N ARG A 18 0.84 15.74 1.20
CA ARG A 18 1.38 16.90 0.48
C ARG A 18 0.38 18.02 0.50
N PHE A 19 0.85 19.23 0.79
CA PHE A 19 0.04 20.44 0.79
C PHE A 19 0.47 21.38 -0.33
N ALA A 20 -0.52 22.10 -0.87
CA ALA A 20 -0.26 23.30 -1.65
C ALA A 20 0.41 24.37 -0.75
N THR A 21 1.29 25.17 -1.31
CA THR A 21 2.03 26.20 -0.54
C THR A 21 1.21 27.47 -0.31
N GLU A 22 0.07 27.60 -0.99
CA GLU A 22 -0.88 28.69 -0.81
C GLU A 22 -2.26 28.15 -0.49
N LYS A 23 -3.05 28.95 0.26
CA LYS A 23 -4.40 28.56 0.67
C LYS A 23 -5.29 28.36 -0.54
N TYR A 24 -6.06 27.26 -0.55
CA TYR A 24 -7.04 26.95 -1.60
C TYR A 24 -8.07 28.05 -1.76
N SER A 25 -8.47 28.32 -3.00
CA SER A 25 -9.50 29.29 -3.36
C SER A 25 -10.37 28.72 -4.48
N ASN A 26 -11.68 28.88 -4.34
CA ASN A 26 -12.67 28.56 -5.38
C ASN A 26 -12.89 29.72 -6.38
N ASP A 27 -12.17 30.83 -6.25
CA ASP A 27 -12.31 31.97 -7.14
C ASP A 27 -11.82 31.62 -8.55
N PRO A 28 -12.67 31.69 -9.59
CA PRO A 28 -12.30 31.40 -10.97
C PRO A 28 -11.09 32.21 -11.48
N SER A 29 -10.91 33.43 -10.97
CA SER A 29 -9.76 34.29 -11.33
C SER A 29 -8.43 33.71 -10.87
N GLN A 30 -8.43 32.74 -9.95
CA GLN A 30 -7.24 32.15 -9.35
C GLN A 30 -6.89 30.74 -9.91
N LEU A 31 -7.68 30.22 -10.85
CA LEU A 31 -7.47 28.88 -11.43
C LEU A 31 -6.08 28.69 -12.06
N SER A 32 -5.47 29.77 -12.56
CA SER A 32 -4.12 29.73 -13.16
C SER A 32 -2.97 29.65 -12.10
N LYS A 33 -3.28 29.88 -10.84
CA LYS A 33 -2.27 29.91 -9.76
C LYS A 33 -1.91 28.50 -9.31
N LYS A 34 -0.80 27.98 -9.84
CA LYS A 34 -0.34 26.59 -9.59
C LYS A 34 -0.17 26.26 -8.11
N TYR A 35 0.27 27.19 -7.29
CA TYR A 35 0.59 26.98 -5.86
C TYR A 35 -0.64 26.88 -4.95
N ILE A 36 -1.82 27.17 -5.48
CA ILE A 36 -3.12 27.02 -4.78
C ILE A 36 -3.72 25.64 -5.02
N HIS A 37 -3.53 25.09 -6.25
CA HIS A 37 -4.25 23.90 -6.70
C HIS A 37 -3.38 22.65 -6.77
N LEU A 38 -2.07 22.80 -6.98
CA LEU A 38 -1.16 21.68 -7.15
C LEU A 38 -0.35 21.41 -5.87
N THR A 39 -0.33 20.15 -5.43
CA THR A 39 0.43 19.70 -4.25
C THR A 39 1.74 19.00 -4.62
N ASN A 40 2.05 18.87 -5.92
CA ASN A 40 3.24 18.22 -6.42
C ASN A 40 4.52 18.88 -5.87
N PHE A 41 5.44 18.08 -5.34
CA PHE A 41 6.72 18.57 -4.85
C PHE A 41 7.52 19.34 -5.91
N SER A 42 7.54 18.83 -7.16
CA SER A 42 8.25 19.47 -8.28
C SER A 42 7.77 20.90 -8.57
N VAL A 43 6.50 21.19 -8.31
CA VAL A 43 5.90 22.52 -8.44
C VAL A 43 6.16 23.35 -7.19
N ASN A 44 5.78 22.86 -6.03
CA ASN A 44 5.78 23.64 -4.78
C ASN A 44 7.18 23.98 -4.27
N LYS A 45 8.19 23.15 -4.53
CA LYS A 45 9.60 23.45 -4.16
C LYS A 45 10.15 24.74 -4.76
N LYS A 46 9.49 25.31 -5.78
CA LYS A 46 9.86 26.57 -6.44
C LYS A 46 9.21 27.79 -5.79
N ASN A 47 8.23 27.59 -4.90
CA ASN A 47 7.59 28.68 -4.20
C ASN A 47 8.42 29.08 -2.96
N SER A 48 8.60 30.38 -2.73
CA SER A 48 9.29 30.91 -1.55
C SER A 48 8.63 30.53 -0.21
N LYS A 49 7.34 30.21 -0.23
CA LYS A 49 6.58 29.74 0.93
C LYS A 49 6.73 28.24 1.20
N PHE A 50 7.51 27.52 0.40
CA PHE A 50 7.73 26.08 0.62
C PHE A 50 8.60 25.83 1.85
N VAL A 51 8.04 25.14 2.84
CA VAL A 51 8.73 24.77 4.07
C VAL A 51 9.23 23.34 3.98
N LYS A 52 10.55 23.16 4.02
CA LYS A 52 11.17 21.84 4.08
C LYS A 52 11.02 21.26 5.49
N ASN A 53 10.90 19.93 5.56
CA ASN A 53 11.02 19.24 6.85
C ASN A 53 12.42 19.50 7.40
N SER A 54 12.53 20.07 8.61
CA SER A 54 13.81 20.28 9.26
C SER A 54 14.32 18.95 9.82
N ASP A 55 15.57 18.60 9.46
CA ASP A 55 16.26 17.40 9.92
C ASP A 55 16.85 17.61 11.32
N LYS A 56 16.07 18.06 12.29
CA LYS A 56 16.51 17.96 13.68
C LYS A 56 16.50 16.49 14.05
N GLN A 57 17.66 15.85 13.93
CA GLN A 57 17.95 14.57 14.57
C GLN A 57 17.70 14.77 16.07
N LYS A 58 16.61 14.23 16.57
CA LYS A 58 16.45 14.04 18.00
C LYS A 58 17.47 12.99 18.43
N GLY A 59 18.42 13.40 19.25
CA GLY A 59 19.25 12.48 20.03
C GLY A 59 18.35 11.54 20.81
N ALA A 60 18.80 10.31 20.98
CA ALA A 60 18.09 9.28 21.73
C ALA A 60 17.72 9.80 23.15
N GLY A 61 16.43 9.86 23.43
CA GLY A 61 15.89 10.14 24.76
C GLY A 61 15.18 11.50 24.87
N GLY A 62 13.88 11.52 24.70
CA GLY A 62 13.03 12.64 25.01
C GLY A 62 11.67 12.53 24.35
N ASP A 63 10.62 12.25 25.15
CA ASP A 63 9.19 12.28 24.78
C ASP A 63 8.68 13.72 24.70
N ASP A 64 9.42 14.62 24.04
CA ASP A 64 8.95 16.00 23.88
C ASP A 64 7.99 16.08 22.70
N GLU A 65 6.77 16.53 22.97
CA GLU A 65 5.75 16.92 22.01
C GLU A 65 6.24 18.08 21.13
N ASP A 66 7.05 17.77 20.12
CA ASP A 66 7.59 18.77 19.23
C ASP A 66 6.62 19.05 18.08
N ASP A 67 5.91 20.16 18.17
CA ASP A 67 5.04 20.75 17.14
C ASP A 67 5.83 21.28 15.91
N SER A 68 7.15 20.98 15.83
CA SER A 68 8.07 21.49 14.80
C SER A 68 7.76 21.04 13.37
N GLY A 69 6.88 20.04 13.21
CA GLY A 69 6.42 19.57 11.89
C GLY A 69 5.14 20.21 11.37
N ALA A 70 4.41 20.96 12.18
CA ALA A 70 3.09 21.49 11.83
C ALA A 70 3.10 22.46 10.62
N ASN A 71 4.21 23.15 10.39
CA ASN A 71 4.36 24.11 9.29
C ASN A 71 5.06 23.51 8.05
N SER A 72 5.40 22.23 8.05
CA SER A 72 6.04 21.60 6.90
C SER A 72 5.05 21.37 5.75
N SER A 73 5.53 21.50 4.51
CA SER A 73 4.74 21.22 3.30
C SER A 73 4.51 19.73 3.03
N LYS A 74 5.08 18.84 3.86
CA LYS A 74 4.89 17.39 3.81
C LYS A 74 4.71 16.83 5.21
N TRP A 75 3.74 15.93 5.38
CA TRP A 75 3.48 15.20 6.61
C TRP A 75 3.50 13.69 6.38
N ASP A 76 3.66 12.93 7.46
CA ASP A 76 3.33 11.51 7.55
C ASP A 76 1.89 11.32 8.09
N PHE A 77 1.43 10.08 8.12
CA PHE A 77 0.09 9.79 8.65
C PHE A 77 -0.03 10.02 10.15
N LYS A 78 1.07 9.99 10.91
CA LYS A 78 1.06 10.33 12.34
C LYS A 78 0.71 11.81 12.55
N GLN A 79 1.31 12.69 11.74
CA GLN A 79 1.02 14.13 11.77
C GLN A 79 -0.41 14.42 11.26
N LEU A 80 -0.84 13.75 10.19
CA LEU A 80 -2.20 13.88 9.68
C LEU A 80 -3.24 13.46 10.73
N ARG A 81 -3.01 12.33 11.42
CA ARG A 81 -3.89 11.85 12.50
C ARG A 81 -4.02 12.89 13.62
N LYS A 82 -2.89 13.44 14.10
CA LYS A 82 -2.90 14.51 15.11
C LYS A 82 -3.72 15.73 14.66
N ALA A 83 -3.61 16.11 13.38
CA ALA A 83 -4.37 17.24 12.85
C ALA A 83 -5.88 16.93 12.77
N PHE A 84 -6.26 15.71 12.41
CA PHE A 84 -7.65 15.25 12.42
C PHE A 84 -8.22 15.29 13.83
N ASP A 85 -7.50 14.74 14.82
CA ASP A 85 -7.91 14.74 16.22
C ASP A 85 -8.11 16.16 16.76
N LYS A 86 -7.20 17.08 16.45
CA LYS A 86 -7.31 18.52 16.81
C LYS A 86 -8.57 19.17 16.21
N GLN A 87 -9.03 18.72 15.05
CA GLN A 87 -10.21 19.25 14.35
C GLN A 87 -11.49 18.47 14.65
N GLY A 88 -11.43 17.46 15.50
CA GLY A 88 -12.59 16.63 15.85
C GLY A 88 -13.01 15.63 14.76
N HIS A 89 -12.11 15.32 13.80
CA HIS A 89 -12.35 14.35 12.75
C HIS A 89 -11.81 12.97 13.13
N ASN A 90 -12.53 11.91 12.75
CA ASN A 90 -12.09 10.54 12.98
C ASN A 90 -11.22 10.04 11.82
N PHE A 91 -9.89 10.05 12.01
CA PHE A 91 -8.95 9.55 11.01
C PHE A 91 -9.19 8.07 10.64
N SER A 92 -9.49 7.23 11.62
CA SER A 92 -9.70 5.79 11.38
C SER A 92 -10.89 5.53 10.46
N TYR A 93 -11.95 6.34 10.58
CA TYR A 93 -13.11 6.27 9.68
C TYR A 93 -12.74 6.66 8.25
N VAL A 94 -11.99 7.75 8.06
CA VAL A 94 -11.54 8.18 6.73
C VAL A 94 -10.56 7.17 6.13
N PHE A 95 -9.67 6.61 6.94
CA PHE A 95 -8.72 5.59 6.49
C PHE A 95 -9.42 4.28 6.08
N ALA A 96 -10.52 3.92 6.74
CA ALA A 96 -11.36 2.80 6.30
C ALA A 96 -11.97 3.05 4.90
N GLN A 97 -12.35 4.29 4.60
CA GLN A 97 -12.82 4.66 3.26
C GLN A 97 -11.70 4.61 2.22
N PHE A 98 -10.44 4.93 2.57
CA PHE A 98 -9.29 4.71 1.67
C PHE A 98 -9.16 3.24 1.31
N LYS A 99 -9.24 2.34 2.29
CA LYS A 99 -9.18 0.89 2.05
C LYS A 99 -10.27 0.43 1.08
N ASP A 100 -11.50 0.87 1.28
CA ASP A 100 -12.64 0.54 0.41
C ASP A 100 -12.43 1.01 -1.03
N LEU A 101 -11.98 2.26 -1.22
CA LEU A 101 -11.66 2.80 -2.54
C LEU A 101 -10.55 2.02 -3.23
N ILE A 102 -9.47 1.71 -2.52
CA ILE A 102 -8.34 0.95 -3.04
C ILE A 102 -8.78 -0.45 -3.47
N ILE A 103 -9.55 -1.15 -2.64
CA ILE A 103 -10.08 -2.48 -2.96
C ILE A 103 -10.94 -2.44 -4.24
N LYS A 104 -11.86 -1.48 -4.35
CA LYS A 104 -12.70 -1.32 -5.54
C LYS A 104 -11.89 -1.06 -6.80
N ALA A 105 -10.88 -0.20 -6.71
CA ALA A 105 -9.98 0.07 -7.83
C ALA A 105 -9.21 -1.19 -8.26
N LEU A 106 -8.69 -1.96 -7.31
CA LEU A 106 -7.94 -3.20 -7.59
C LEU A 106 -8.84 -4.28 -8.20
N ILE A 107 -10.04 -4.49 -7.67
CA ILE A 107 -11.02 -5.44 -8.22
C ILE A 107 -11.41 -5.07 -9.64
N SER A 108 -11.54 -3.78 -9.96
CA SER A 108 -11.94 -3.33 -11.31
C SER A 108 -10.92 -3.69 -12.40
N VAL A 109 -9.64 -3.79 -12.06
CA VAL A 109 -8.55 -4.11 -13.01
C VAL A 109 -8.07 -5.56 -12.93
N GLU A 110 -8.43 -6.27 -11.87
CA GLU A 110 -7.99 -7.66 -11.62
C GLU A 110 -8.25 -8.59 -12.82
N PRO A 111 -9.43 -8.61 -13.47
CA PRO A 111 -9.68 -9.53 -14.59
C PRO A 111 -8.71 -9.32 -15.77
N HIS A 112 -8.33 -8.06 -16.04
CA HIS A 112 -7.38 -7.73 -17.11
C HIS A 112 -5.96 -8.22 -16.80
N ILE A 113 -5.54 -8.07 -15.53
CA ILE A 113 -4.22 -8.51 -15.07
C ILE A 113 -4.17 -10.04 -15.07
N VAL A 114 -5.18 -10.70 -14.51
CA VAL A 114 -5.28 -12.18 -14.48
C VAL A 114 -5.26 -12.78 -15.88
N SER A 115 -6.00 -12.22 -16.83
CA SER A 115 -5.99 -12.66 -18.22
C SER A 115 -4.58 -12.59 -18.85
N ASN A 116 -3.78 -11.62 -18.51
CA ASN A 116 -2.39 -11.51 -18.99
C ASN A 116 -1.44 -12.46 -18.26
N LEU A 117 -1.62 -12.67 -16.95
CA LEU A 117 -0.83 -13.64 -16.19
C LEU A 117 -1.06 -15.07 -16.67
N GLN A 118 -2.29 -15.39 -17.07
CA GLN A 118 -2.64 -16.72 -17.62
C GLN A 118 -1.87 -17.07 -18.89
N LYS A 119 -1.47 -16.08 -19.68
CA LYS A 119 -0.66 -16.30 -20.89
C LYS A 119 0.79 -16.70 -20.58
N ASN A 120 1.26 -16.44 -19.36
CA ASN A 120 2.63 -16.69 -18.91
C ASN A 120 2.63 -17.43 -17.56
N PRO A 121 2.31 -18.73 -17.54
CA PRO A 121 2.08 -19.50 -16.30
C PRO A 121 3.34 -19.59 -15.39
N THR A 122 4.54 -19.45 -15.93
CA THR A 122 5.80 -19.48 -15.19
C THR A 122 6.00 -18.29 -14.24
N ASN A 123 5.25 -17.21 -14.44
CA ASN A 123 5.41 -15.97 -13.65
C ASN A 123 4.42 -15.88 -12.47
N ARG A 124 3.58 -16.88 -12.25
CA ARG A 124 2.47 -16.84 -11.27
C ARG A 124 2.91 -16.62 -9.82
N VAL A 125 4.00 -17.23 -9.43
CA VAL A 125 4.41 -17.33 -8.01
C VAL A 125 5.27 -16.14 -7.58
N ASN A 126 5.83 -15.40 -8.54
CA ASN A 126 6.84 -14.37 -8.26
C ASN A 126 6.37 -12.94 -8.57
N CYS A 127 5.09 -12.76 -8.89
CA CYS A 127 4.56 -11.45 -9.26
C CYS A 127 4.00 -10.74 -8.03
N PHE A 128 4.65 -9.65 -7.64
CA PHE A 128 4.10 -8.68 -6.69
C PHE A 128 4.21 -7.28 -7.28
N GLU A 129 3.38 -6.35 -6.80
CA GLU A 129 3.37 -4.97 -7.28
C GLU A 129 3.16 -3.98 -6.15
N ILE A 130 3.88 -2.87 -6.19
CA ILE A 130 3.66 -1.73 -5.30
C ILE A 130 2.91 -0.66 -6.10
N TYR A 131 1.72 -0.28 -5.65
CA TYR A 131 0.94 0.81 -6.21
C TYR A 131 1.03 2.04 -5.33
N GLY A 132 1.15 3.21 -5.94
CA GLY A 132 1.01 4.49 -5.27
C GLY A 132 -0.36 5.10 -5.57
N PHE A 133 -1.22 5.22 -4.57
CA PHE A 133 -2.52 5.87 -4.69
C PHE A 133 -2.42 7.31 -4.24
N ASP A 134 -2.68 8.25 -5.13
CA ASP A 134 -2.85 9.64 -4.77
C ASP A 134 -4.33 9.89 -4.46
N ILE A 135 -4.63 10.18 -3.18
CA ILE A 135 -5.99 10.36 -2.66
C ILE A 135 -6.15 11.78 -2.15
N MET A 136 -7.22 12.44 -2.55
CA MET A 136 -7.62 13.76 -2.04
C MET A 136 -8.85 13.60 -1.15
N ILE A 137 -8.88 14.37 -0.06
CA ILE A 137 -10.03 14.44 0.86
C ILE A 137 -10.74 15.77 0.61
N ASP A 138 -12.06 15.72 0.40
CA ASP A 138 -12.88 16.93 0.24
C ASP A 138 -13.31 17.53 1.60
N SER A 139 -14.02 18.64 1.56
CA SER A 139 -14.52 19.34 2.75
C SER A 139 -15.50 18.52 3.60
N ASN A 140 -16.08 17.47 3.06
CA ASN A 140 -16.96 16.53 3.77
C ASN A 140 -16.23 15.31 4.29
N MET A 141 -14.90 15.32 4.29
CA MET A 141 -14.04 14.19 4.65
C MET A 141 -14.20 12.96 3.74
N LYS A 142 -14.78 13.13 2.54
CA LYS A 142 -14.91 12.09 1.55
C LYS A 142 -13.61 11.98 0.74
N PRO A 143 -13.00 10.80 0.65
CA PRO A 143 -11.80 10.60 -0.16
C PRO A 143 -12.15 10.36 -1.65
N TRP A 144 -11.24 10.81 -2.51
CA TRP A 144 -11.30 10.66 -3.95
C TRP A 144 -9.96 10.20 -4.48
N ILE A 145 -9.93 9.17 -5.32
CA ILE A 145 -8.71 8.75 -6.03
C ILE A 145 -8.46 9.76 -7.15
N LEU A 146 -7.28 10.36 -7.16
CA LEU A 146 -6.83 11.23 -8.24
C LEU A 146 -6.11 10.43 -9.32
N GLU A 147 -5.17 9.58 -8.91
CA GLU A 147 -4.42 8.71 -9.80
C GLU A 147 -3.89 7.47 -9.06
N VAL A 148 -3.54 6.45 -9.85
CA VAL A 148 -2.86 5.25 -9.38
C VAL A 148 -1.55 5.10 -10.15
N ASN A 149 -0.44 5.10 -9.44
CA ASN A 149 0.89 4.94 -9.99
C ASN A 149 1.33 3.48 -9.90
N VAL A 150 1.49 2.81 -11.03
CA VAL A 150 1.96 1.41 -11.11
C VAL A 150 3.45 1.31 -10.76
N LEU A 151 4.24 2.35 -11.05
CA LEU A 151 5.65 2.46 -10.68
C LEU A 151 5.86 3.72 -9.82
N PRO A 152 5.40 3.70 -8.54
CA PRO A 152 5.55 4.87 -7.69
C PRO A 152 7.02 5.19 -7.45
N SER A 153 7.37 6.48 -7.50
CA SER A 153 8.75 6.91 -7.27
C SER A 153 9.22 6.56 -5.87
N LEU A 154 10.21 5.69 -5.76
CA LEU A 154 10.89 5.36 -4.50
C LEU A 154 12.09 6.27 -4.23
N SER A 155 12.44 7.19 -5.14
CA SER A 155 13.47 8.20 -4.89
C SER A 155 13.06 9.13 -3.74
N SER A 156 14.05 9.58 -2.98
CA SER A 156 13.84 10.44 -1.81
C SER A 156 14.48 11.81 -2.03
N SER A 157 13.76 12.88 -1.69
CA SER A 157 14.24 14.27 -1.76
C SER A 157 14.64 14.84 -0.40
N SER A 158 14.39 14.12 0.67
CA SER A 158 14.70 14.51 2.05
C SER A 158 14.93 13.28 2.93
N PRO A 159 15.62 13.38 4.07
CA PRO A 159 15.72 12.31 5.06
C PRO A 159 14.35 11.82 5.55
N PHE A 160 13.37 12.71 5.66
CA PHE A 160 11.98 12.35 5.96
C PHE A 160 11.39 11.38 4.92
N ASP A 161 11.45 11.73 3.62
CA ASP A 161 11.00 10.84 2.53
C ASP A 161 11.79 9.52 2.55
N LYS A 162 13.12 9.59 2.79
CA LYS A 162 14.00 8.42 2.81
C LYS A 162 13.59 7.43 3.88
N ARG A 163 13.29 7.91 5.09
CA ARG A 163 12.84 7.05 6.20
C ARG A 163 11.60 6.25 5.82
N ILE A 164 10.53 6.93 5.39
CA ILE A 164 9.25 6.28 5.04
C ILE A 164 9.44 5.28 3.91
N LYS A 165 10.14 5.68 2.83
CA LYS A 165 10.33 4.83 1.66
C LYS A 165 11.26 3.65 1.91
N THR A 166 12.29 3.82 2.72
CA THR A 166 13.18 2.71 3.11
C THR A 166 12.41 1.66 3.92
N MET A 167 11.62 2.09 4.91
CA MET A 167 10.79 1.18 5.69
C MET A 167 9.77 0.45 4.81
N LEU A 168 9.09 1.16 3.91
CA LEU A 168 8.18 0.55 2.95
C LEU A 168 8.86 -0.55 2.12
N VAL A 169 10.05 -0.28 1.57
CA VAL A 169 10.78 -1.27 0.75
C VAL A 169 11.22 -2.47 1.57
N CYS A 170 11.77 -2.24 2.78
CA CYS A 170 12.17 -3.33 3.67
C CYS A 170 10.98 -4.23 4.04
N ASP A 171 9.86 -3.62 4.44
CA ASP A 171 8.65 -4.37 4.78
C ASP A 171 8.05 -5.09 3.57
N THR A 172 8.13 -4.48 2.37
CA THR A 172 7.68 -5.15 1.13
C THR A 172 8.49 -6.40 0.84
N LEU A 173 9.82 -6.32 0.89
CA LEU A 173 10.69 -7.47 0.65
C LEU A 173 10.50 -8.58 1.70
N THR A 174 10.24 -8.18 2.95
CA THR A 174 9.92 -9.10 4.04
C THR A 174 8.56 -9.77 3.83
N LEU A 175 7.53 -8.99 3.49
CA LEU A 175 6.18 -9.48 3.22
C LEU A 175 6.15 -10.50 2.07
N VAL A 176 6.81 -10.16 0.95
CA VAL A 176 6.90 -11.03 -0.23
C VAL A 176 7.70 -12.30 0.05
N GLY A 177 8.57 -12.28 1.08
CA GLY A 177 9.32 -13.45 1.51
C GLY A 177 10.39 -13.88 0.52
N ILE A 178 11.09 -12.90 -0.11
CA ILE A 178 12.21 -13.21 -1.00
C ILE A 178 13.29 -13.92 -0.18
N ARG A 179 13.51 -15.18 -0.47
CA ARG A 179 14.54 -16.01 0.15
C ARG A 179 15.69 -16.21 -0.84
N GLY A 180 16.93 -16.16 -0.32
CA GLY A 180 18.08 -16.65 -1.08
C GLY A 180 17.90 -18.14 -1.39
N TYR A 181 18.11 -18.56 -2.62
CA TYR A 181 18.01 -19.96 -3.02
C TYR A 181 19.34 -20.47 -3.58
N ASP A 182 19.60 -21.74 -3.34
CA ASP A 182 20.72 -22.45 -3.94
C ASP A 182 20.32 -22.89 -5.36
N LYS A 183 20.99 -22.32 -6.37
CA LYS A 183 20.70 -22.60 -7.79
C LYS A 183 20.79 -24.08 -8.14
N THR A 184 21.69 -24.83 -7.49
CA THR A 184 21.88 -26.25 -7.76
C THR A 184 20.73 -27.11 -7.27
N LYS A 185 20.16 -26.76 -6.11
CA LYS A 185 18.97 -27.41 -5.56
C LYS A 185 17.69 -27.00 -6.29
N PHE A 186 17.62 -25.75 -6.75
CA PHE A 186 16.45 -25.23 -7.46
C PHE A 186 16.20 -25.92 -8.79
N HIS A 187 17.25 -26.22 -9.57
CA HIS A 187 17.11 -26.96 -10.83
C HIS A 187 16.59 -28.38 -10.67
N ALA A 188 16.87 -29.04 -9.54
CA ALA A 188 16.32 -30.36 -9.27
C ALA A 188 14.83 -30.32 -8.89
N GLN A 189 14.41 -29.28 -8.17
CA GLN A 189 13.02 -29.12 -7.72
C GLN A 189 12.10 -28.47 -8.75
N SER A 190 12.63 -27.60 -9.63
CA SER A 190 11.82 -26.89 -10.63
C SER A 190 11.22 -27.81 -11.69
N THR A 191 11.83 -28.97 -11.96
CA THR A 191 11.29 -29.98 -12.87
C THR A 191 10.04 -30.66 -12.28
N GLU A 192 9.96 -30.76 -10.97
CA GLU A 192 8.82 -31.33 -10.23
C GLU A 192 7.70 -30.30 -10.03
N LEU A 193 8.06 -29.03 -9.77
CA LEU A 193 7.11 -27.91 -9.60
C LEU A 193 6.44 -27.43 -10.91
N LEU A 194 7.09 -27.64 -12.07
CA LEU A 194 6.50 -27.34 -13.39
C LEU A 194 5.36 -28.30 -13.78
N GLY A 195 5.18 -29.39 -13.01
CA GLY A 195 4.04 -30.29 -13.09
C GLY A 195 2.79 -29.83 -12.33
N LEU A 196 2.82 -28.64 -11.72
CA LEU A 196 1.66 -28.11 -11.01
C LEU A 196 0.48 -27.86 -11.96
N ALA A 197 -0.65 -28.37 -11.53
CA ALA A 197 -1.92 -28.47 -12.22
C ALA A 197 -2.34 -27.24 -13.05
N PRO A 198 -3.07 -27.49 -14.16
CA PRO A 198 -3.60 -26.41 -14.99
C PRO A 198 -4.49 -25.48 -14.16
N PHE A 199 -4.55 -24.22 -14.59
CA PHE A 199 -5.40 -23.17 -14.09
C PHE A 199 -6.87 -23.63 -14.06
N GLY A 200 -7.25 -24.38 -13.04
CA GLY A 200 -8.63 -24.78 -12.78
C GLY A 200 -9.15 -23.96 -11.63
N GLN A 201 -10.20 -23.20 -11.87
CA GLN A 201 -11.06 -22.47 -10.92
C GLN A 201 -10.35 -22.04 -9.62
N SER A 202 -9.82 -20.81 -9.62
CA SER A 202 -9.23 -20.25 -8.40
C SER A 202 -10.32 -20.04 -7.36
N MET A 203 -10.33 -20.90 -6.35
CA MET A 203 -11.19 -20.72 -5.20
C MET A 203 -10.72 -19.47 -4.43
N SER A 204 -11.66 -18.62 -4.03
CA SER A 204 -11.37 -17.44 -3.20
C SER A 204 -10.82 -17.87 -1.85
N TYR A 205 -9.89 -17.11 -1.27
CA TYR A 205 -9.45 -17.31 0.13
C TYR A 205 -10.60 -17.24 1.13
N THR A 206 -11.64 -16.46 0.85
CA THR A 206 -12.86 -16.37 1.65
C THR A 206 -13.62 -17.70 1.63
N ASP A 207 -13.69 -18.35 0.47
CA ASP A 207 -14.36 -19.65 0.34
C ASP A 207 -13.59 -20.75 1.07
N LEU A 208 -12.25 -20.73 1.02
CA LEU A 208 -11.40 -21.67 1.75
C LEU A 208 -11.54 -21.51 3.27
N ARG A 209 -11.57 -20.28 3.79
CA ARG A 209 -11.78 -20.02 5.22
C ARG A 209 -13.21 -20.33 5.66
N GLN A 210 -14.21 -20.16 4.80
CA GLN A 210 -15.57 -20.60 5.08
C GLN A 210 -15.65 -22.12 5.18
N LYS A 211 -15.01 -22.87 4.26
CA LYS A 211 -14.89 -24.32 4.35
C LYS A 211 -14.22 -24.77 5.65
N GLN A 212 -13.18 -24.10 6.10
CA GLN A 212 -12.51 -24.39 7.36
C GLN A 212 -13.37 -24.16 8.59
N LYS A 213 -14.34 -23.23 8.53
CA LYS A 213 -15.29 -22.92 9.61
C LYS A 213 -16.54 -23.81 9.58
N PHE A 214 -16.84 -24.43 8.43
CA PHE A 214 -18.02 -25.28 8.26
C PHE A 214 -17.68 -26.71 8.73
N ASP A 215 -18.17 -27.04 9.89
CA ASP A 215 -18.50 -28.37 10.43
C ASP A 215 -17.56 -29.55 10.14
N GLY A 216 -16.28 -29.44 10.30
CA GLY A 216 -15.37 -30.58 10.50
C GLY A 216 -15.47 -31.82 9.57
N THR A 217 -16.36 -31.85 8.60
CA THR A 217 -16.64 -33.00 7.74
C THR A 217 -16.02 -32.88 6.34
N GLU A 218 -15.86 -31.67 5.79
CA GLU A 218 -15.10 -31.46 4.56
C GLU A 218 -13.61 -31.29 4.84
N LYS A 219 -12.83 -32.31 4.55
CA LYS A 219 -11.36 -32.22 4.63
C LYS A 219 -10.87 -31.34 3.48
N LEU A 220 -10.11 -30.31 3.82
CA LEU A 220 -9.37 -29.52 2.83
C LEU A 220 -8.42 -30.43 2.05
N SER A 221 -8.32 -30.20 0.74
CA SER A 221 -7.29 -30.83 -0.08
C SER A 221 -5.90 -30.37 0.36
N LYS A 222 -4.86 -31.11 -0.01
CA LYS A 222 -3.48 -30.72 0.29
C LYS A 222 -3.15 -29.32 -0.24
N ASP A 223 -3.56 -29.02 -1.47
CA ASP A 223 -3.33 -27.73 -2.13
C ASP A 223 -4.07 -26.58 -1.42
N GLU A 224 -5.29 -26.83 -0.93
CA GLU A 224 -6.06 -25.85 -0.16
C GLU A 224 -5.39 -25.56 1.20
N MET A 225 -4.83 -26.60 1.85
CA MET A 225 -4.09 -26.43 3.10
C MET A 225 -2.79 -25.62 2.88
N GLU A 226 -2.01 -25.95 1.85
CA GLU A 226 -0.79 -25.23 1.50
C GLU A 226 -1.09 -23.74 1.22
N LEU A 227 -2.17 -23.46 0.48
CA LEU A 227 -2.60 -22.10 0.19
C LEU A 227 -2.96 -21.31 1.45
N LEU A 228 -3.62 -21.93 2.43
CA LEU A 228 -3.94 -21.30 3.72
C LEU A 228 -2.68 -21.08 4.56
N MET A 229 -1.76 -22.04 4.58
CA MET A 229 -0.49 -21.90 5.28
C MET A 229 0.34 -20.75 4.71
N ASP A 230 0.46 -20.66 3.39
CA ASP A 230 1.15 -19.55 2.71
C ASP A 230 0.53 -18.20 3.05
N LEU A 231 -0.81 -18.13 3.13
CA LEU A 231 -1.54 -16.92 3.50
C LEU A 231 -1.24 -16.48 4.94
N ASP A 232 -1.17 -17.43 5.86
CA ASP A 232 -0.89 -17.15 7.27
C ASP A 232 0.58 -16.80 7.48
N GLU A 233 1.53 -17.50 6.83
CA GLU A 233 2.94 -17.15 6.84
C GLU A 233 3.21 -15.75 6.26
N GLU A 234 2.58 -15.41 5.14
CA GLU A 234 2.67 -14.07 4.53
C GLU A 234 2.13 -13.01 5.50
N TYR A 235 1.00 -13.31 6.17
CA TYR A 235 0.43 -12.39 7.15
C TYR A 235 1.35 -12.16 8.35
N MET A 236 2.09 -13.17 8.80
CA MET A 236 3.06 -13.03 9.90
C MET A 236 4.26 -12.15 9.51
N ARG A 237 4.58 -12.06 8.22
CA ARG A 237 5.67 -11.22 7.68
C ARG A 237 5.25 -9.82 7.28
N LYS A 238 4.01 -9.41 7.54
CA LYS A 238 3.42 -8.17 7.02
C LYS A 238 4.12 -6.87 7.43
N GLY A 239 4.92 -6.85 8.50
CA GLY A 239 5.53 -5.63 9.03
C GLY A 239 4.47 -4.57 9.32
N HIS A 240 4.67 -3.35 8.81
CA HIS A 240 3.72 -2.23 8.91
C HIS A 240 2.62 -2.25 7.83
N PHE A 241 2.43 -3.37 7.12
CA PHE A 241 1.30 -3.54 6.22
C PHE A 241 0.07 -4.08 6.94
N THR A 242 -1.08 -3.61 6.55
CA THR A 242 -2.38 -4.16 6.93
C THR A 242 -3.01 -4.82 5.70
N ARG A 243 -3.39 -6.11 5.82
CA ARG A 243 -4.12 -6.80 4.75
C ARG A 243 -5.52 -6.19 4.60
N ILE A 244 -5.87 -5.79 3.38
CA ILE A 244 -7.17 -5.21 3.06
C ILE A 244 -8.02 -6.14 2.21
N TYR A 245 -7.40 -7.12 1.53
CA TYR A 245 -8.11 -8.14 0.79
C TYR A 245 -7.28 -9.45 0.71
N PRO A 246 -7.87 -10.65 0.92
CA PRO A 246 -9.20 -10.83 1.50
C PRO A 246 -9.25 -10.34 2.94
N ILE A 247 -10.42 -9.91 3.36
CA ILE A 247 -10.65 -9.52 4.76
C ILE A 247 -10.66 -10.80 5.60
N SER A 248 -9.87 -10.81 6.68
CA SER A 248 -9.75 -11.95 7.60
C SER A 248 -10.97 -12.09 8.50
#